data_c1be314a577c57d1cfec3457e41111ba
#
_entry.id   c1be314a577c57d1cfec3457e41111ba
#
_cell.length_a   1.000
_cell.length_b   1.000
_cell.length_c   1.000
_cell.angle_alpha   90.00
_cell.angle_beta   90.00
_cell.angle_gamma   90.00
#
_symmetry.space_group_name_H-M   'P 1'
#
loop_
_entity.id
_entity.type
_entity.pdbx_description
1 polymer ?
#
loop_
_entity_poly.entity_id
_entity_poly.type
_entity_poly.pdbx_seq_one_letter_code
_entity_poly.pdbx_strand_id
1 'polypeptide(L)'
;MNHRFNLSDFKTVLKTVYISMRKIVGEARGSCVSFTPRKVLEFGGVDTTAPVALTLVKHILEKLVEAGYMQRDDSRARTRYVLCKNSPLWQRLRGGDAEALALIEAAAGE
;
A
#
# COMPACT_ATOMS: atom_id res chain seq x y z
N MET A 1 27.64 -3.21 4.28
CA MET A 1 26.90 -3.06 4.28
C MET A 1 26.12 -2.91 3.43
N ASN A 2 25.63 -3.07 3.06
CA ASN A 2 24.98 -2.93 2.25
C ASN A 2 23.88 -2.60 2.20
N HIS A 3 23.57 -2.17 2.03
CA HIS A 3 22.52 -1.72 2.16
C HIS A 3 21.87 -1.35 1.07
N ARG A 4 22.12 -1.58 0.12
CA ARG A 4 21.55 -1.20 -0.94
C ARG A 4 20.15 -1.41 -0.95
N PHE A 5 19.57 -2.37 -0.72
CA PHE A 5 18.24 -2.60 -0.80
C PHE A 5 17.77 -2.88 0.52
N ASN A 6 17.30 -1.96 1.21
CA ASN A 6 16.98 -2.10 2.59
C ASN A 6 15.48 -2.06 2.80
N LEU A 7 14.86 -3.22 2.84
CA LEU A 7 13.43 -3.31 3.02
C LEU A 7 12.98 -2.97 4.43
N SER A 8 13.91 -2.78 5.35
CA SER A 8 13.54 -2.29 6.67
C SER A 8 13.55 -0.77 6.72
N ASP A 9 13.94 -0.12 5.62
CA ASP A 9 13.91 1.32 5.54
C ASP A 9 12.48 1.77 5.24
N PHE A 10 11.91 2.55 6.15
CA PHE A 10 10.54 2.97 6.05
C PHE A 10 10.25 3.69 4.73
N LYS A 11 11.16 4.55 4.31
CA LYS A 11 10.95 5.29 3.05
C LYS A 11 10.92 4.38 1.85
N THR A 12 11.77 3.37 1.84
CA THR A 12 11.78 2.41 0.75
C THR A 12 10.47 1.65 0.72
N VAL A 13 9.96 1.27 1.88
CA VAL A 13 8.69 0.55 1.95
C VAL A 13 7.54 1.45 1.52
N LEU A 14 7.56 2.73 1.92
CA LEU A 14 6.55 3.68 1.46
C LEU A 14 6.47 3.75 -0.06
N LYS A 15 7.63 3.85 -0.70
CA LYS A 15 7.66 3.90 -2.16
C LYS A 15 7.17 2.61 -2.76
N THR A 16 7.52 1.48 -2.15
CA THR A 16 7.06 0.19 -2.63
C THR A 16 5.54 0.10 -2.56
N VAL A 17 4.96 0.57 -1.46
CA VAL A 17 3.51 0.58 -1.31
C VAL A 17 2.89 1.46 -2.39
N TYR A 18 3.44 2.64 -2.60
CA TYR A 18 2.93 3.54 -3.61
C TYR A 18 2.95 2.92 -5.01
N ILE A 19 4.09 2.35 -5.39
CA ILE A 19 4.24 1.75 -6.72
C ILE A 19 3.27 0.57 -6.88
N SER A 20 3.18 -0.25 -5.84
CA SER A 20 2.32 -1.40 -5.86
C SER A 20 0.85 -1.00 -6.00
N MET A 21 0.41 -0.01 -5.22
CA MET A 21 -0.98 0.42 -5.27
C MET A 21 -1.32 1.08 -6.59
N ARG A 22 -0.37 1.78 -7.20
CA ARG A 22 -0.60 2.32 -8.53
C ARG A 22 -0.91 1.21 -9.52
N LYS A 23 -0.14 0.13 -9.44
CA LYS A 23 -0.37 -1.00 -10.34
C LYS A 23 -1.71 -1.66 -10.08
N ILE A 24 -2.03 -1.87 -8.80
CA ILE A 24 -3.27 -2.52 -8.44
C ILE A 24 -4.46 -1.71 -8.93
N VAL A 25 -4.45 -0.40 -8.67
CA VAL A 25 -5.54 0.46 -9.10
C VAL A 25 -5.59 0.58 -10.61
N GLY A 26 -4.42 0.66 -11.24
CA GLY A 26 -4.36 0.80 -12.69
C GLY A 26 -4.92 -0.40 -13.42
N GLU A 27 -4.88 -1.57 -12.81
CA GLU A 27 -5.41 -2.79 -13.41
C GLU A 27 -6.82 -3.11 -12.95
N ALA A 28 -7.37 -2.30 -12.07
CA ALA A 28 -8.68 -2.58 -11.51
C ALA A 28 -9.78 -2.40 -12.53
N ARG A 29 -10.75 -3.29 -12.51
CA ARG A 29 -11.88 -3.21 -13.40
C ARG A 29 -13.18 -2.85 -12.70
N GLY A 30 -13.23 -3.08 -11.41
CA GLY A 30 -14.43 -2.77 -10.63
C GLY A 30 -14.32 -1.46 -9.91
N SER A 31 -15.22 -1.25 -8.98
CA SER A 31 -15.25 -0.03 -8.18
C SER A 31 -14.32 -0.06 -6.98
N CYS A 32 -13.91 -1.25 -6.59
CA CYS A 32 -13.03 -1.42 -5.43
C CYS A 32 -12.03 -2.52 -5.72
N VAL A 33 -10.88 -2.43 -5.06
CA VAL A 33 -9.89 -3.50 -5.10
C VAL A 33 -9.63 -3.93 -3.68
N SER A 34 -9.28 -5.19 -3.48
CA SER A 34 -8.88 -5.66 -2.17
C SER A 34 -7.56 -6.40 -2.30
N PHE A 35 -6.74 -6.31 -1.26
CA PHE A 35 -5.42 -6.92 -1.30
C PHE A 35 -4.91 -7.15 0.12
N THR A 36 -3.91 -8.02 0.22
CA THR A 36 -3.23 -8.29 1.48
C THR A 36 -1.87 -7.60 1.47
N PRO A 37 -1.24 -7.43 2.63
CA PRO A 37 0.12 -6.87 2.65
C PRO A 37 1.09 -7.66 1.78
N ARG A 38 0.96 -8.98 1.75
CA ARG A 38 1.82 -9.80 0.92
C ARG A 38 1.65 -9.47 -0.56
N LYS A 39 0.41 -9.25 -0.98
CA LYS A 39 0.13 -8.91 -2.36
C LYS A 39 0.76 -7.57 -2.73
N VAL A 40 0.78 -6.62 -1.79
CA VAL A 40 1.41 -5.33 -2.02
C VAL A 40 2.91 -5.52 -2.30
N LEU A 41 3.57 -6.37 -1.52
CA LEU A 41 4.99 -6.64 -1.79
C LEU A 41 5.18 -7.34 -3.13
N GLU A 42 4.30 -8.26 -3.45
CA GLU A 42 4.36 -8.96 -4.74
C GLU A 42 4.31 -7.99 -5.90
N PHE A 43 3.33 -7.10 -5.90
CA PHE A 43 3.18 -6.13 -6.98
C PHE A 43 4.33 -5.14 -7.00
N GLY A 44 4.99 -4.95 -5.88
CA GLY A 44 6.15 -4.08 -5.82
C GLY A 44 7.44 -4.77 -6.26
N GLY A 45 7.36 -6.05 -6.60
CA GLY A 45 8.53 -6.78 -7.04
C GLY A 45 9.49 -7.13 -5.93
N VAL A 46 8.98 -7.30 -4.72
CA VAL A 46 9.80 -7.49 -3.53
C VAL A 46 9.57 -8.88 -2.96
N ASP A 47 10.58 -9.38 -2.29
CA ASP A 47 10.49 -10.68 -1.61
C ASP A 47 9.38 -10.65 -0.56
N THR A 48 8.37 -11.48 -0.74
CA THR A 48 7.21 -11.49 0.13
C THR A 48 7.44 -12.24 1.43
N THR A 49 8.62 -12.84 1.61
CA THR A 49 8.92 -13.57 2.83
C THR A 49 9.64 -12.73 3.87
N ALA A 50 10.00 -11.49 3.55
CA ALA A 50 10.72 -10.64 4.49
C ALA A 50 9.77 -10.16 5.61
N PRO A 51 9.94 -10.62 6.84
CA PRO A 51 8.97 -10.29 7.90
C PRO A 51 8.96 -8.81 8.27
N VAL A 52 10.11 -8.15 8.23
CA VAL A 52 10.15 -6.73 8.55
C VAL A 52 9.39 -5.93 7.51
N ALA A 53 9.57 -6.27 6.23
CA ALA A 53 8.87 -5.57 5.17
C ALA A 53 7.36 -5.75 5.29
N LEU A 54 6.90 -6.97 5.59
CA LEU A 54 5.48 -7.23 5.77
C LEU A 54 4.92 -6.41 6.93
N THR A 55 5.66 -6.32 8.03
CA THR A 55 5.22 -5.55 9.18
C THR A 55 5.09 -4.08 8.84
N LEU A 56 6.06 -3.54 8.12
CA LEU A 56 6.01 -2.13 7.73
C LEU A 56 4.89 -1.84 6.75
N VAL A 57 4.67 -2.74 5.78
CA VAL A 57 3.57 -2.58 4.84
C VAL A 57 2.25 -2.57 5.60
N LYS A 58 2.07 -3.51 6.51
CA LYS A 58 0.85 -3.57 7.30
C LYS A 58 0.65 -2.27 8.09
N HIS A 59 1.72 -1.76 8.68
CA HIS A 59 1.64 -0.51 9.43
C HIS A 59 1.15 0.63 8.53
N ILE A 60 1.71 0.73 7.34
CA ILE A 60 1.33 1.79 6.41
C ILE A 60 -0.14 1.64 6.01
N LEU A 61 -0.57 0.42 5.70
CA LEU A 61 -1.94 0.20 5.30
C LEU A 61 -2.92 0.53 6.43
N GLU A 62 -2.56 0.19 7.67
CA GLU A 62 -3.40 0.53 8.82
C GLU A 62 -3.51 2.04 8.99
N LYS A 63 -2.43 2.77 8.74
CA LYS A 63 -2.47 4.21 8.82
C LYS A 63 -3.38 4.80 7.74
N LEU A 64 -3.40 4.20 6.58
CA LEU A 64 -4.30 4.64 5.52
C LEU A 64 -5.76 4.36 5.88
N VAL A 65 -6.01 3.27 6.58
CA VAL A 65 -7.35 3.00 7.09
C VAL A 65 -7.75 4.07 8.12
N GLU A 66 -6.84 4.39 9.04
CA GLU A 66 -7.11 5.41 10.06
C GLU A 66 -7.39 6.77 9.42
N ALA A 67 -6.72 7.07 8.32
CA ALA A 67 -6.92 8.34 7.62
C ALA A 67 -8.20 8.37 6.82
N GLY A 68 -8.90 7.25 6.71
CA GLY A 68 -10.16 7.21 6.00
C GLY A 68 -10.02 6.95 4.50
N TYR A 69 -8.84 6.58 4.04
CA TYR A 69 -8.63 6.36 2.61
C TYR A 69 -8.97 4.96 2.16
N MET A 70 -9.02 4.01 3.07
CA MET A 70 -9.37 2.63 2.74
C MET A 70 -10.00 1.96 3.94
N GLN A 71 -10.47 0.74 3.75
CA GLN A 71 -11.14 -0.01 4.79
C GLN A 71 -10.41 -1.31 5.04
N ARG A 72 -10.57 -1.84 6.24
CA ARG A 72 -10.01 -3.13 6.59
C ARG A 72 -11.12 -4.16 6.66
N ASP A 73 -10.91 -5.28 6.02
CA ASP A 73 -11.88 -6.37 5.99
C ASP A 73 -11.29 -7.57 6.72
N ASP A 74 -11.83 -7.86 7.89
CA ASP A 74 -11.38 -8.98 8.71
C ASP A 74 -12.32 -10.18 8.64
N SER A 75 -13.23 -10.17 7.67
CA SER A 75 -14.21 -11.23 7.58
C SER A 75 -13.64 -12.57 7.12
N ARG A 76 -12.40 -12.57 6.66
CA ARG A 76 -11.73 -13.78 6.19
C ARG A 76 -10.58 -14.13 7.10
N ALA A 77 -10.00 -15.30 6.88
CA ALA A 77 -8.86 -15.76 7.68
C ALA A 77 -7.70 -14.78 7.66
N ARG A 78 -7.49 -14.12 6.53
CA ARG A 78 -6.46 -13.11 6.42
C ARG A 78 -7.08 -11.75 6.27
N THR A 79 -6.53 -10.77 6.97
CA THR A 79 -7.00 -9.39 6.85
C THR A 79 -6.71 -8.88 5.44
N ARG A 80 -7.71 -8.27 4.84
CA ARG A 80 -7.58 -7.61 3.55
C ARG A 80 -7.84 -6.14 3.70
N TYR A 81 -7.31 -5.38 2.79
CA TYR A 81 -7.53 -3.94 2.74
C TYR A 81 -8.27 -3.61 1.47
N VAL A 82 -9.28 -2.76 1.56
CA VAL A 82 -10.16 -2.45 0.44
C VAL A 82 -10.04 -0.97 0.10
N LEU A 83 -9.77 -0.68 -1.16
CA LEU A 83 -9.66 0.68 -1.66
C LEU A 83 -10.67 0.85 -2.78
N CYS A 84 -11.49 1.88 -2.69
CA CYS A 84 -12.58 2.08 -3.64
C CYS A 84 -12.44 3.41 -4.38
N LYS A 85 -13.15 3.51 -5.50
CA LYS A 85 -13.07 4.65 -6.41
C LYS A 85 -13.38 5.99 -5.75
N ASN A 86 -14.24 5.99 -4.74
CA ASN A 86 -14.60 7.24 -4.08
C ASN A 86 -13.54 7.73 -3.11
N SER A 87 -12.48 6.97 -2.93
CA SER A 87 -11.39 7.41 -2.06
C SER A 87 -10.51 8.41 -2.81
N PRO A 88 -10.13 9.52 -2.18
CA PRO A 88 -9.19 10.44 -2.82
C PRO A 88 -7.87 9.79 -3.16
N LEU A 89 -7.47 8.79 -2.39
CA LEU A 89 -6.23 8.07 -2.70
C LEU A 89 -6.35 7.33 -4.03
N TRP A 90 -7.49 6.67 -4.28
CA TRP A 90 -7.70 5.97 -5.54
C TRP A 90 -7.52 6.93 -6.73
N GLN A 91 -8.15 8.08 -6.62
CA GLN A 91 -8.14 9.02 -7.73
C GLN A 91 -6.75 9.51 -8.05
N ARG A 92 -5.95 9.78 -7.02
CA ARG A 92 -4.60 10.25 -7.23
C ARG A 92 -3.70 9.15 -7.78
N LEU A 93 -3.89 7.94 -7.29
CA LEU A 93 -3.13 6.80 -7.82
C LEU A 93 -3.45 6.56 -9.28
N ARG A 94 -4.72 6.65 -9.63
CA ARG A 94 -5.16 6.40 -10.99
C ARG A 94 -4.60 7.43 -11.95
N GLY A 95 -4.48 8.66 -11.50
CA GLY A 95 -3.94 9.74 -12.30
C GLY A 95 -2.43 9.70 -12.46
N GLY A 96 -1.75 8.81 -11.73
CA GLY A 96 -0.30 8.75 -11.79
C GLY A 96 0.34 9.96 -11.15
N ASP A 97 -0.36 10.59 -10.23
CA ASP A 97 0.04 11.85 -9.65
C ASP A 97 0.97 11.61 -8.46
N ALA A 98 2.07 12.34 -8.41
CA ALA A 98 2.99 12.24 -7.28
C ALA A 98 2.32 12.61 -5.96
N GLU A 99 1.19 13.29 -6.02
CA GLU A 99 0.44 13.60 -4.81
C GLU A 99 -0.07 12.36 -4.09
N ALA A 100 -0.21 11.25 -4.81
CA ALA A 100 -0.59 10.01 -4.16
C ALA A 100 0.46 9.58 -3.16
N LEU A 101 1.74 9.71 -3.53
CA LEU A 101 2.82 9.39 -2.61
C LEU A 101 2.79 10.34 -1.41
N ALA A 102 2.51 11.61 -1.66
CA ALA A 102 2.43 12.59 -0.58
C ALA A 102 1.30 12.26 0.38
N LEU A 103 0.16 11.79 -0.12
CA LEU A 103 -0.93 11.37 0.74
C LEU A 103 -0.53 10.21 1.63
N ILE A 104 0.14 9.23 1.03
CA ILE A 104 0.57 8.05 1.78
C ILE A 104 1.58 8.47 2.84
N GLU A 105 2.52 9.32 2.50
CA GLU A 105 3.52 9.79 3.44
C GLU A 105 2.89 10.57 4.58
N ALA A 106 1.93 11.42 4.28
CA ALA A 106 1.28 12.21 5.32
C ALA A 106 0.50 11.32 6.29
N ALA A 107 -0.12 10.27 5.78
CA ALA A 107 -0.91 9.38 6.63
C ALA A 107 -0.02 8.46 7.45
N ALA A 108 1.04 7.96 6.86
CA ALA A 108 1.84 6.90 7.46
C ALA A 108 3.19 7.35 8.01
N GLY A 109 3.66 8.49 7.56
CA GLY A 109 4.98 8.97 7.95
C GLY A 109 5.02 9.58 9.34
N GLU A 110 3.86 9.75 9.94
CA GLU A 110 3.81 10.27 11.29
C GLU A 110 4.09 9.17 12.30
#